data_f7745aac181bcf9d743ce6480f4cbc2a
#
_entry.id   f7745aac181bcf9d743ce6480f4cbc2a
#
_cell.length_a   1.000
_cell.length_b   1.000
_cell.length_c   1.000
_cell.angle_alpha   90.00
_cell.angle_beta   90.00
_cell.angle_gamma   90.00
#
_symmetry.space_group_name_H-M   'P 1'
#
loop_
_entity.id
_entity.type
_entity.pdbx_description
1 polymer ?
#
loop_
_entity_poly.entity_id
_entity_poly.type
_entity_poly.pdbx_seq_one_letter_code
_entity_poly.pdbx_strand_id
1 'polypeptide(L)'
;MVDTTTERRSSITPRQRQVVALIAAGCSNDEVGVQLGISSRTAKAHSDVLRQKLGVPRRRQIPVAYRALTGDDPLSTSLGLRR
;
A
#
# COMPACT_ATOMS: atom_id res chain seq x y z
N MET A 1 -11.70 -23.01 9.70
CA MET A 1 -11.05 -22.65 8.43
C MET A 1 -10.67 -21.19 8.43
N VAL A 2 -9.50 -20.88 7.94
CA VAL A 2 -9.02 -19.51 7.93
C VAL A 2 -9.63 -18.76 6.76
N ASP A 3 -10.08 -17.53 7.03
CA ASP A 3 -10.61 -16.65 6.01
C ASP A 3 -9.41 -16.00 5.27
N THR A 4 -9.28 -16.29 3.99
CA THR A 4 -8.18 -15.77 3.18
C THR A 4 -8.18 -14.24 3.15
N THR A 5 -9.36 -13.62 3.12
CA THR A 5 -9.46 -12.17 3.14
C THR A 5 -8.90 -11.60 4.44
N THR A 6 -9.21 -12.24 5.56
CA THR A 6 -8.70 -11.82 6.87
C THR A 6 -7.18 -11.96 6.92
N GLU A 7 -6.65 -13.05 6.37
CA GLU A 7 -5.20 -13.26 6.32
C GLU A 7 -4.51 -12.17 5.52
N ARG A 8 -5.04 -11.84 4.36
CA ARG A 8 -4.44 -10.79 3.53
C ARG A 8 -4.48 -9.44 4.24
N ARG A 9 -5.60 -9.13 4.87
CA ARG A 9 -5.75 -7.88 5.59
C ARG A 9 -4.74 -7.77 6.72
N SER A 10 -4.60 -8.82 7.52
CA SER A 10 -3.70 -8.79 8.66
C SER A 10 -2.24 -8.89 8.25
N SER A 11 -1.95 -9.31 7.01
CA SER A 11 -0.57 -9.39 6.54
C SER A 11 -0.03 -8.06 6.01
N ILE A 12 -0.87 -7.04 5.89
CA ILE A 12 -0.42 -5.73 5.43
C ILE A 12 0.07 -4.94 6.63
N THR A 13 1.38 -4.65 6.64
CA THR A 13 2.03 -3.98 7.76
C THR A 13 1.71 -2.49 7.76
N PRO A 14 1.91 -1.79 8.91
CA PRO A 14 1.76 -0.34 8.93
C PRO A 14 2.62 0.37 7.90
N ARG A 15 3.87 -0.07 7.70
CA ARG A 15 4.75 0.51 6.70
C ARG A 15 4.18 0.31 5.29
N GLN A 16 3.65 -0.86 5.01
CA GLN A 16 3.04 -1.13 3.72
C GLN A 16 1.80 -0.26 3.49
N ARG A 17 1.02 -0.01 4.55
CA ARG A 17 -0.11 0.91 4.45
C ARG A 17 0.33 2.32 4.07
N GLN A 18 1.44 2.78 4.64
CA GLN A 18 1.99 4.08 4.28
C GLN A 18 2.39 4.11 2.81
N VAL A 19 3.00 3.02 2.33
CA VAL A 19 3.37 2.93 0.90
C VAL A 19 2.12 2.99 0.03
N VAL A 20 1.06 2.26 0.38
CA VAL A 20 -0.19 2.31 -0.38
C VAL A 20 -0.73 3.73 -0.47
N ALA A 21 -0.72 4.45 0.66
CA ALA A 21 -1.21 5.82 0.69
C ALA A 21 -0.41 6.73 -0.24
N LEU A 22 0.91 6.59 -0.25
CA LEU A 22 1.75 7.41 -1.10
C LEU A 22 1.57 7.07 -2.58
N ILE A 23 1.39 5.79 -2.90
CA ILE A 23 1.08 5.38 -4.26
C ILE A 23 -0.27 5.98 -4.69
N ALA A 24 -1.25 5.94 -3.80
CA ALA A 24 -2.57 6.52 -4.08
C ALA A 24 -2.47 8.03 -4.33
N ALA A 25 -1.54 8.70 -3.67
CA ALA A 25 -1.30 10.12 -3.85
C ALA A 25 -0.52 10.44 -5.12
N GLY A 26 -0.11 9.44 -5.89
CA GLY A 26 0.60 9.64 -7.14
C GLY A 26 2.12 9.65 -7.01
N CYS A 27 2.66 9.20 -5.89
CA CYS A 27 4.11 9.21 -5.67
C CYS A 27 4.80 8.11 -6.45
N SER A 28 5.95 8.43 -7.02
CA SER A 28 6.85 7.45 -7.61
C SER A 28 7.60 6.71 -6.50
N ASN A 29 8.34 5.64 -6.87
CA ASN A 29 9.18 4.96 -5.89
C ASN A 29 10.21 5.89 -5.28
N ASP A 30 10.79 6.80 -6.07
CA ASP A 30 11.73 7.78 -5.54
C ASP A 30 11.05 8.69 -4.51
N GLU A 31 9.85 9.16 -4.82
CA GLU A 31 9.11 10.03 -3.92
C GLU A 31 8.68 9.29 -2.65
N VAL A 32 8.26 8.04 -2.79
CA VAL A 32 7.95 7.21 -1.63
C VAL A 32 9.20 7.08 -0.74
N GLY A 33 10.34 6.84 -1.37
CA GLY A 33 11.60 6.73 -0.63
C GLY A 33 11.91 7.98 0.17
N VAL A 34 11.77 9.14 -0.46
CA VAL A 34 12.01 10.41 0.22
C VAL A 34 11.06 10.60 1.40
N GLN A 35 9.77 10.33 1.18
CA GLN A 35 8.76 10.52 2.23
C GLN A 35 8.98 9.60 3.43
N LEU A 36 9.43 8.38 3.19
CA LEU A 36 9.58 7.40 4.26
C LEU A 36 11.01 7.25 4.77
N GLY A 37 11.96 7.99 4.17
CA GLY A 37 13.36 7.90 4.57
C GLY A 37 13.99 6.57 4.19
N ILE A 38 13.59 5.97 3.07
CA ILE A 38 14.13 4.72 2.56
C ILE A 38 14.59 4.92 1.12
N SER A 39 15.39 3.98 0.60
CA SER A 39 15.84 4.06 -0.78
C SER A 39 14.69 3.78 -1.75
N SER A 40 14.83 4.24 -2.99
CA SER A 40 13.83 3.94 -4.01
C SER A 40 13.79 2.44 -4.30
N ARG A 41 14.92 1.74 -4.16
CA ARG A 41 14.95 0.29 -4.30
C ARG A 41 14.08 -0.39 -3.24
N THR A 42 14.19 0.07 -1.99
CA THR A 42 13.37 -0.47 -0.92
C THR A 42 11.91 -0.13 -1.14
N ALA A 43 11.62 1.08 -1.59
CA ALA A 43 10.25 1.46 -1.93
C ALA A 43 9.68 0.56 -3.03
N LYS A 44 10.48 0.26 -4.05
CA LYS A 44 10.07 -0.67 -5.11
C LYS A 44 9.79 -2.06 -4.56
N ALA A 45 10.65 -2.53 -3.66
CA ALA A 45 10.45 -3.84 -3.05
C ALA A 45 9.13 -3.89 -2.28
N HIS A 46 8.80 -2.83 -1.55
CA HIS A 46 7.51 -2.76 -0.86
C HIS A 46 6.34 -2.84 -1.84
N SER A 47 6.41 -2.13 -2.97
CA SER A 47 5.32 -2.18 -3.93
C SER A 47 5.21 -3.55 -4.59
N ASP A 48 6.33 -4.22 -4.84
CA ASP A 48 6.31 -5.56 -5.41
C ASP A 48 5.64 -6.56 -4.46
N VAL A 49 5.97 -6.48 -3.17
CA VAL A 49 5.35 -7.33 -2.16
C VAL A 49 3.85 -7.03 -2.07
N LEU A 50 3.48 -5.75 -2.12
CA LEU A 50 2.07 -5.37 -2.07
C LEU A 50 1.30 -5.91 -3.26
N ARG A 51 1.90 -5.88 -4.46
CA ARG A 51 1.23 -6.46 -5.63
C ARG A 51 0.96 -7.94 -5.41
N GLN A 52 1.92 -8.65 -4.84
CA GLN A 52 1.73 -10.07 -4.54
C GLN A 52 0.64 -10.29 -3.50
N LYS A 53 0.69 -9.53 -2.42
CA LYS A 53 -0.31 -9.67 -1.34
C LYS A 53 -1.72 -9.34 -1.80
N LEU A 54 -1.85 -8.36 -2.67
CA LEU A 54 -3.15 -7.91 -3.15
C LEU A 54 -3.59 -8.61 -4.44
N GLY A 55 -2.70 -9.40 -5.03
CA GLY A 55 -3.04 -10.17 -6.21
C GLY A 55 -3.23 -9.34 -7.47
N VAL A 56 -2.49 -8.25 -7.62
CA VAL A 56 -2.60 -7.39 -8.80
C VAL A 56 -1.27 -7.32 -9.54
N PRO A 57 -1.32 -7.24 -10.89
CA PRO A 57 -0.10 -7.23 -11.69
C PRO A 57 0.56 -5.87 -11.81
N ARG A 58 -0.14 -4.78 -11.53
CA ARG A 58 0.38 -3.45 -11.76
C ARG A 58 0.35 -2.62 -10.50
N ARG A 59 1.40 -1.77 -10.35
CA ARG A 59 1.56 -0.90 -9.19
C ARG A 59 0.36 0.01 -8.99
N ARG A 60 -0.17 0.59 -10.06
CA ARG A 60 -1.28 1.53 -9.97
C ARG A 60 -2.58 0.89 -9.49
N GLN A 61 -2.65 -0.44 -9.51
CA GLN A 61 -3.82 -1.16 -9.04
C GLN A 61 -3.79 -1.40 -7.53
N ILE A 62 -2.65 -1.13 -6.90
CA ILE A 62 -2.48 -1.38 -5.46
C ILE A 62 -3.50 -0.63 -4.62
N PRO A 63 -3.71 0.69 -4.81
CA PRO A 63 -4.66 1.42 -3.95
C PRO A 63 -6.09 0.90 -4.08
N VAL A 64 -6.53 0.61 -5.29
CA VAL A 64 -7.88 0.12 -5.53
C VAL A 64 -8.08 -1.24 -4.87
N ALA A 65 -7.10 -2.14 -5.04
CA ALA A 65 -7.16 -3.47 -4.45
C ALA A 65 -7.12 -3.40 -2.92
N TYR A 66 -6.30 -2.50 -2.37
CA TYR A 66 -6.22 -2.31 -0.93
C TYR A 66 -7.57 -1.85 -0.39
N ARG A 67 -8.19 -0.89 -1.04
CA ARG A 67 -9.49 -0.38 -0.62
C ARG A 67 -10.55 -1.47 -0.69
N ALA A 68 -10.54 -2.28 -1.75
CA ALA A 68 -11.48 -3.38 -1.90
C ALA A 68 -11.32 -4.42 -0.79
N LEU A 69 -10.07 -4.66 -0.38
CA LEU A 69 -9.79 -5.66 0.64
C LEU A 69 -10.11 -5.16 2.04
N THR A 70 -9.74 -3.94 2.37
CA THR A 70 -9.81 -3.43 3.75
C THR A 70 -10.98 -2.51 3.99
N GLY A 71 -11.54 -1.90 2.94
CA GLY A 71 -12.57 -0.88 3.09
C GLY A 71 -12.03 0.49 3.44
N ASP A 72 -10.71 0.63 3.63
CA ASP A 72 -10.09 1.89 4.00
C ASP A 72 -9.66 2.68 2.79
N ASP A 73 -9.84 4.00 2.86
CA ASP A 73 -9.30 4.91 1.87
C ASP A 73 -7.85 5.24 2.28
N PRO A 74 -6.85 4.80 1.49
CA PRO A 74 -5.46 5.00 1.89
C PRO A 74 -5.11 6.48 2.09
N LEU A 75 -5.68 7.36 1.28
CA LEU A 75 -5.36 8.79 1.37
C LEU A 75 -5.85 9.40 2.67
N SER A 76 -7.08 9.10 3.07
CA SER A 76 -7.62 9.71 4.26
C SER A 76 -7.06 9.10 5.54
N THR A 77 -6.68 7.82 5.50
CA THR A 77 -6.24 7.11 6.69
C THR A 77 -4.76 7.30 6.96
N SER A 78 -3.93 6.97 5.96
CA SER A 78 -2.48 6.87 6.17
C SER A 78 -1.77 8.20 6.11
N LEU A 79 -2.34 9.17 5.38
CA LEU A 79 -1.75 10.50 5.29
C LEU A 79 -2.31 11.47 6.33
N GLY A 80 -3.20 11.00 7.18
CA GLY A 80 -3.77 11.82 8.24
C GLY A 80 -4.71 12.90 7.74
N LEU A 81 -5.26 12.73 6.56
CA LEU A 81 -6.21 13.68 6.01
C LEU A 81 -7.54 13.63 6.75
N ARG A 82 -8.17 14.77 6.90
CA ARG A 82 -9.42 14.89 7.64
C ARG A 82 -10.57 15.29 6.74
N ARG A 83 -11.73 14.93 7.20
CA ARG A 83 -12.94 15.41 6.59
C ARG A 83 -13.74 16.25 7.47
#